data_d532d6f13719cc3382ba3833a2afe1c0
#
_entry.id   d532d6f13719cc3382ba3833a2afe1c0
#
_cell.length_a   1.000
_cell.length_b   1.000
_cell.length_c   1.000
_cell.angle_alpha   90.00
_cell.angle_beta   90.00
_cell.angle_gamma   90.00
#
_symmetry.space_group_name_H-M   'P 1'
#
loop_
_entity.id
_entity.type
_entity.pdbx_description
1 polymer ?
#
loop_
_entity_poly.entity_id
_entity_poly.type
_entity_poly.pdbx_seq_one_letter_code
_entity_poly.pdbx_strand_id
1 'polypeptide(L)'
;MKKDGIKIVFGLGNEGKEFRKTPHNIGKDIIDFYLKEKKETKTYYYDFYNNLILASNKNFMNESGIAVKEILEKFKLKTENLLVIHDEADIIFPYFKFSFKSGSAGHKGVESVIKKLKSKNFWRL
;
A
#
# COMPACT_ATOMS: atom_id res chain seq x y z
N MET A 1 -3.65 -9.65 -18.72
CA MET A 1 -3.96 -9.17 -18.90
C MET A 1 -3.81 -8.01 -18.71
N LYS A 2 -3.87 -7.42 -19.05
CA LYS A 2 -3.54 -6.32 -19.03
C LYS A 2 -4.53 -5.42 -18.65
N LYS A 3 -5.78 -5.55 -19.01
CA LYS A 3 -6.79 -4.72 -18.48
C LYS A 3 -6.92 -4.95 -17.00
N ASP A 4 -6.39 -6.05 -16.53
CA ASP A 4 -6.39 -6.36 -15.10
C ASP A 4 -5.02 -6.17 -14.48
N GLY A 5 -4.23 -5.28 -15.05
CA GLY A 5 -2.92 -4.99 -14.49
C GLY A 5 -3.01 -4.10 -13.25
N ILE A 6 -1.86 -3.70 -12.74
CA ILE A 6 -1.78 -2.83 -11.58
C ILE A 6 -2.34 -1.45 -11.93
N LYS A 7 -3.27 -0.97 -11.13
CA LYS A 7 -3.90 0.33 -11.32
C LYS A 7 -3.74 1.22 -10.10
N ILE A 8 -3.40 0.66 -8.95
CA ILE A 8 -3.20 1.43 -7.72
C ILE A 8 -1.99 0.90 -6.98
N VAL A 9 -1.16 1.81 -6.50
CA VAL A 9 0.01 1.51 -5.68
C VAL A 9 -0.24 2.11 -4.31
N PHE A 10 -0.23 1.26 -3.29
CA PHE A 10 -0.53 1.68 -1.92
C PHE A 10 0.69 1.44 -1.03
N GLY A 11 1.23 2.51 -0.47
CA GLY A 11 2.38 2.41 0.41
C GLY A 11 1.96 2.35 1.86
N LEU A 12 2.44 1.35 2.57
CA LEU A 12 2.11 1.16 3.98
C LEU A 12 3.11 1.88 4.88
N GLY A 13 2.60 2.45 5.96
CA GLY A 13 3.43 3.10 6.95
C GLY A 13 2.57 3.66 8.07
N ASN A 14 3.22 4.19 9.09
CA ASN A 14 2.53 4.87 10.18
C ASN A 14 2.52 6.36 9.91
N GLU A 15 1.41 7.01 10.29
CA GLU A 15 1.31 8.45 10.16
C GLU A 15 2.13 9.11 11.27
N GLY A 16 2.76 10.26 10.95
CA GLY A 16 3.52 11.01 11.92
C GLY A 16 4.96 11.22 11.48
N LYS A 17 5.51 12.39 11.83
CA LYS A 17 6.86 12.75 11.42
C LYS A 17 7.90 11.81 11.99
N GLU A 18 7.64 11.28 13.17
CA GLU A 18 8.60 10.41 13.85
C GLU A 18 8.84 9.10 13.11
N PHE A 19 7.93 8.74 12.21
CA PHE A 19 8.08 7.49 11.46
C PHE A 19 8.70 7.68 10.09
N ARG A 20 8.88 8.92 9.65
CA ARG A 20 9.40 9.18 8.31
C ARG A 20 10.82 8.68 8.18
N LYS A 21 11.12 8.08 7.03
CA LYS A 21 12.45 7.57 6.70
C LYS A 21 12.93 6.48 7.63
N THR A 22 11.99 5.88 8.37
CA THR A 22 12.31 4.67 9.09
C THR A 22 12.04 3.49 8.16
N PRO A 23 12.66 2.31 8.40
CA PRO A 23 12.43 1.18 7.53
C PRO A 23 10.96 0.79 7.38
N HIS A 24 10.19 0.90 8.45
CA HIS A 24 8.78 0.53 8.41
C HIS A 24 7.92 1.49 7.61
N ASN A 25 8.46 2.64 7.22
CA ASN A 25 7.70 3.62 6.46
C ASN A 25 8.15 3.76 5.02
N ILE A 26 8.97 2.83 4.54
CA ILE A 26 9.51 2.96 3.19
C ILE A 26 8.40 3.02 2.14
N GLY A 27 7.32 2.24 2.31
CA GLY A 27 6.21 2.29 1.37
C GLY A 27 5.55 3.65 1.33
N LYS A 28 5.25 4.20 2.51
CA LYS A 28 4.64 5.51 2.61
C LYS A 28 5.55 6.60 2.07
N ASP A 29 6.84 6.51 2.37
CA ASP A 29 7.80 7.51 1.92
C ASP A 29 7.92 7.53 0.39
N ILE A 30 7.89 6.37 -0.24
CA ILE A 30 7.95 6.29 -1.69
C ILE A 30 6.73 6.97 -2.31
N ILE A 31 5.55 6.70 -1.78
CA ILE A 31 4.34 7.33 -2.26
C ILE A 31 4.43 8.85 -2.10
N ASP A 32 4.82 9.31 -0.90
CA ASP A 32 4.89 10.74 -0.61
C ASP A 32 5.83 11.47 -1.56
N PHE A 33 6.89 10.80 -2.00
CA PHE A 33 7.86 11.41 -2.89
C PHE A 33 7.22 11.83 -4.23
N TYR A 34 6.24 11.06 -4.70
CA TYR A 34 5.64 11.30 -6.01
C TYR A 34 4.34 12.08 -5.98
N LEU A 35 3.78 12.33 -4.80
CA LEU A 35 2.51 13.05 -4.71
C LEU A 35 2.71 14.54 -4.97
N LYS A 36 1.77 15.12 -5.71
CA LYS A 36 1.79 16.56 -5.99
C LYS A 36 0.60 17.26 -5.35
N GLU A 37 -0.61 16.74 -5.61
CA GLU A 37 -1.82 17.31 -5.03
C GLU A 37 -2.53 16.23 -4.24
N LYS A 38 -2.21 16.16 -2.97
CA LYS A 38 -2.73 15.13 -2.11
C LYS A 38 -4.23 15.32 -1.84
N LYS A 39 -5.01 14.30 -2.14
CA LYS A 39 -6.44 14.27 -1.82
C LYS A 39 -6.61 13.36 -0.62
N GLU A 40 -7.37 13.79 0.38
CA GLU A 40 -7.40 13.09 1.65
C GLU A 40 -8.80 12.68 2.08
N THR A 41 -8.86 11.53 2.76
CA THR A 41 -10.03 11.10 3.49
C THR A 41 -9.61 10.88 4.94
N LYS A 42 -10.45 10.29 5.75
CA LYS A 42 -10.08 9.98 7.14
C LYS A 42 -9.01 8.90 7.23
N THR A 43 -9.03 7.94 6.33
CA THR A 43 -8.19 6.76 6.47
C THR A 43 -7.06 6.70 5.48
N TYR A 44 -7.11 7.47 4.40
CA TYR A 44 -6.06 7.44 3.39
C TYR A 44 -5.95 8.77 2.68
N TYR A 45 -4.84 8.93 1.92
CA TYR A 45 -4.69 10.03 0.97
C TYR A 45 -4.19 9.46 -0.33
N TYR A 46 -4.36 10.20 -1.41
CA TYR A 46 -4.01 9.71 -2.72
C TYR A 46 -3.84 10.84 -3.73
N ASP A 47 -3.26 10.49 -4.86
CA ASP A 47 -3.16 11.38 -6.01
C ASP A 47 -3.05 10.49 -7.25
N PHE A 48 -3.15 11.12 -8.39
CA PHE A 48 -3.02 10.42 -9.66
C PHE A 48 -1.63 10.68 -10.24
N TYR A 49 -1.02 9.65 -10.81
CA TYR A 49 0.28 9.77 -11.43
C TYR A 49 0.22 8.96 -12.72
N ASN A 50 0.17 9.68 -13.88
CA ASN A 50 -0.08 9.03 -15.16
C ASN A 50 -1.38 8.23 -15.05
N ASN A 51 -1.34 6.93 -15.32
CA ASN A 51 -2.53 6.10 -15.25
C ASN A 51 -2.67 5.34 -13.95
N LEU A 52 -1.88 5.71 -12.95
CA LEU A 52 -1.89 5.03 -11.66
C LEU A 52 -2.48 5.92 -10.58
N ILE A 53 -3.06 5.27 -9.58
CA ILE A 53 -3.43 5.93 -8.33
C ILE A 53 -2.32 5.60 -7.35
N LEU A 54 -1.76 6.63 -6.73
CA LEU A 54 -0.77 6.46 -5.67
C LEU A 54 -1.42 6.83 -4.35
N ALA A 55 -1.31 5.96 -3.36
CA ALA A 55 -2.04 6.18 -2.12
C ALA A 55 -1.26 5.66 -0.93
N SER A 56 -1.64 6.13 0.25
CA SER A 56 -1.10 5.62 1.50
C SER A 56 -2.13 5.81 2.59
N ASN A 57 -1.94 5.10 3.70
CA ASN A 57 -2.86 5.15 4.82
C ASN A 57 -2.56 6.34 5.74
N LYS A 58 -3.60 6.80 6.40
CA LYS A 58 -3.47 7.84 7.45
C LYS A 58 -3.63 7.24 8.84
N ASN A 59 -4.08 6.01 8.93
CA ASN A 59 -4.20 5.32 10.20
C ASN A 59 -2.92 4.56 10.51
N PHE A 60 -2.91 3.82 11.61
CA PHE A 60 -1.71 3.07 11.97
C PHE A 60 -1.55 1.83 11.10
N MET A 61 -0.31 1.34 11.04
CA MET A 61 0.06 0.22 10.18
C MET A 61 -0.90 -0.98 10.32
N ASN A 62 -1.26 -1.33 11.55
CA ASN A 62 -2.10 -2.50 11.77
C ASN A 62 -3.56 -2.29 11.38
N GLU A 63 -3.91 -1.08 10.94
CA GLU A 63 -5.25 -0.78 10.46
C GLU A 63 -5.27 -0.46 8.98
N SER A 64 -4.17 -0.72 8.29
CA SER A 64 -4.02 -0.37 6.88
C SER A 64 -5.08 -1.01 5.99
N GLY A 65 -5.55 -2.18 6.36
CA GLY A 65 -6.56 -2.88 5.55
C GLY A 65 -7.84 -2.10 5.37
N ILE A 66 -8.22 -1.31 6.39
CA ILE A 66 -9.43 -0.48 6.29
C ILE A 66 -9.25 0.55 5.17
N ALA A 67 -8.11 1.23 5.16
CA ALA A 67 -7.83 2.24 4.14
C ALA A 67 -7.78 1.62 2.75
N VAL A 68 -7.12 0.48 2.61
CA VAL A 68 -7.00 -0.19 1.32
C VAL A 68 -8.36 -0.60 0.80
N LYS A 69 -9.18 -1.20 1.67
CA LYS A 69 -10.51 -1.61 1.24
C LYS A 69 -11.34 -0.42 0.78
N GLU A 70 -11.28 0.67 1.53
CA GLU A 70 -12.08 1.85 1.18
C GLU A 70 -11.67 2.45 -0.16
N ILE A 71 -10.36 2.54 -0.44
CA ILE A 71 -9.94 3.14 -1.69
C ILE A 71 -10.24 2.23 -2.88
N LEU A 72 -10.12 0.92 -2.71
CA LEU A 72 -10.49 0.00 -3.78
C LEU A 72 -11.98 0.12 -4.11
N GLU A 73 -12.82 0.23 -3.08
CA GLU A 73 -14.25 0.39 -3.29
C GLU A 73 -14.58 1.72 -3.96
N LYS A 74 -13.90 2.78 -3.54
CA LYS A 74 -14.15 4.09 -4.13
C LYS A 74 -13.92 4.10 -5.64
N PHE A 75 -12.85 3.47 -6.09
CA PHE A 75 -12.50 3.46 -7.50
C PHE A 75 -12.93 2.19 -8.22
N LYS A 76 -13.69 1.33 -7.52
CA LYS A 76 -14.24 0.10 -8.09
C LYS A 76 -13.16 -0.79 -8.69
N LEU A 77 -12.07 -0.94 -7.95
CA LEU A 77 -10.93 -1.75 -8.37
C LEU A 77 -10.95 -3.11 -7.70
N LYS A 78 -10.32 -4.07 -8.38
CA LYS A 78 -10.19 -5.42 -7.86
C LYS A 78 -8.89 -5.55 -7.08
N THR A 79 -8.80 -6.56 -6.22
CA THR A 79 -7.58 -6.80 -5.47
C THR A 79 -6.40 -7.07 -6.41
N GLU A 80 -6.64 -7.69 -7.56
CA GLU A 80 -5.58 -7.94 -8.54
C GLU A 80 -5.00 -6.67 -9.14
N ASN A 81 -5.70 -5.54 -9.01
CA ASN A 81 -5.20 -4.25 -9.49
C ASN A 81 -4.28 -3.57 -8.49
N LEU A 82 -4.08 -4.15 -7.31
CA LEU A 82 -3.39 -3.53 -6.19
C LEU A 82 -1.94 -3.98 -6.09
N LEU A 83 -1.04 -3.01 -5.95
CA LEU A 83 0.34 -3.27 -5.56
C LEU A 83 0.58 -2.59 -4.22
N VAL A 84 1.00 -3.36 -3.23
CA VAL A 84 1.32 -2.85 -1.90
C VAL A 84 2.84 -2.75 -1.77
N ILE A 85 3.32 -1.58 -1.37
CA ILE A 85 4.73 -1.37 -1.07
C ILE A 85 4.88 -1.35 0.45
N HIS A 86 5.77 -2.17 0.97
CA HIS A 86 5.97 -2.27 2.40
C HIS A 86 7.40 -2.69 2.71
N ASP A 87 7.80 -2.57 3.96
CA ASP A 87 9.09 -3.06 4.38
C ASP A 87 9.04 -4.59 4.54
N GLU A 88 10.21 -5.19 4.53
CA GLU A 88 10.33 -6.63 4.68
C GLU A 88 11.58 -6.90 5.51
N ALA A 89 11.39 -7.46 6.70
CA ALA A 89 12.48 -7.66 7.63
C ALA A 89 13.59 -8.56 7.08
N ASP A 90 13.21 -9.50 6.22
CA ASP A 90 14.17 -10.46 5.69
C ASP A 90 14.89 -9.99 4.43
N ILE A 91 14.60 -8.77 3.98
CA ILE A 91 15.20 -8.25 2.76
C ILE A 91 16.19 -7.15 3.12
N ILE A 92 17.43 -7.32 2.69
CA ILE A 92 18.49 -6.35 2.96
C ILE A 92 18.40 -5.22 1.94
N PHE A 93 18.24 -3.99 2.44
CA PHE A 93 18.25 -2.82 1.60
C PHE A 93 19.56 -2.77 0.81
N PRO A 94 19.55 -2.46 -0.50
CA PRO A 94 18.47 -1.90 -1.29
C PRO A 94 17.74 -2.93 -2.17
N TYR A 95 17.66 -4.14 -1.75
CA TYR A 95 17.01 -5.18 -2.54
C TYR A 95 15.51 -5.16 -2.35
N PHE A 96 14.79 -5.59 -3.39
CA PHE A 96 13.33 -5.62 -3.37
C PHE A 96 12.84 -7.00 -3.73
N LYS A 97 11.67 -7.33 -3.23
CA LYS A 97 11.01 -8.58 -3.56
C LYS A 97 9.61 -8.28 -4.07
N PHE A 98 9.34 -8.70 -5.30
CA PHE A 98 8.05 -8.50 -5.94
C PHE A 98 7.32 -9.82 -5.92
N SER A 99 6.11 -9.86 -5.35
CA SER A 99 5.38 -11.11 -5.22
C SER A 99 3.88 -10.89 -5.37
N PHE A 100 3.18 -11.99 -5.65
CA PHE A 100 1.74 -11.99 -5.80
C PHE A 100 1.19 -13.18 -5.03
N LYS A 101 0.06 -12.97 -4.35
CA LYS A 101 -0.61 -14.02 -3.57
C LYS A 101 0.21 -14.57 -2.43
N SER A 102 1.18 -13.83 -1.94
CA SER A 102 1.98 -14.32 -0.83
C SER A 102 1.34 -13.92 0.49
N GLY A 103 1.66 -14.68 1.55
CA GLY A 103 1.16 -14.38 2.88
C GLY A 103 1.85 -13.17 3.48
N SER A 104 1.45 -12.81 4.70
CA SER A 104 1.94 -11.59 5.35
C SER A 104 3.38 -11.70 5.81
N ALA A 105 3.89 -12.91 6.03
CA ALA A 105 5.21 -13.16 6.61
C ALA A 105 5.39 -12.36 7.91
N GLY A 106 4.30 -12.20 8.67
CA GLY A 106 4.35 -11.49 9.93
C GLY A 106 4.23 -9.98 9.84
N HIS A 107 4.17 -9.40 8.66
CA HIS A 107 4.02 -7.95 8.52
C HIS A 107 2.61 -7.53 8.88
N LYS A 108 2.48 -6.69 9.91
CA LYS A 108 1.16 -6.34 10.45
C LYS A 108 0.29 -5.56 9.47
N GLY A 109 0.87 -4.69 8.67
CA GLY A 109 0.13 -3.96 7.68
C GLY A 109 -0.41 -4.86 6.58
N VAL A 110 0.44 -5.75 6.06
CA VAL A 110 0.02 -6.69 5.03
C VAL A 110 -1.02 -7.64 5.59
N GLU A 111 -0.84 -8.08 6.83
CA GLU A 111 -1.81 -8.95 7.49
C GLU A 111 -3.17 -8.26 7.60
N SER A 112 -3.18 -6.98 7.96
CA SER A 112 -4.40 -6.18 8.02
C SER A 112 -5.09 -6.13 6.67
N VAL A 113 -4.32 -5.91 5.59
CA VAL A 113 -4.88 -5.85 4.25
C VAL A 113 -5.49 -7.19 3.86
N ILE A 114 -4.76 -8.29 4.08
CA ILE A 114 -5.26 -9.63 3.76
C ILE A 114 -6.57 -9.90 4.50
N LYS A 115 -6.58 -9.59 5.79
CA LYS A 115 -7.75 -9.86 6.62
C LYS A 115 -8.95 -9.04 6.17
N LYS A 116 -8.76 -7.76 5.90
CA LYS A 116 -9.86 -6.88 5.54
C LYS A 116 -10.40 -7.16 4.15
N LEU A 117 -9.53 -7.46 3.19
CA LEU A 117 -9.93 -7.79 1.84
C LEU A 117 -10.38 -9.25 1.72
N LYS A 118 -10.05 -10.06 2.72
CA LYS A 118 -10.32 -11.50 2.71
C LYS A 118 -9.69 -12.18 1.50
N SER A 119 -8.49 -11.69 1.12
CA SER A 119 -7.81 -12.16 -0.07
C SER A 119 -6.34 -11.85 0.00
N LYS A 120 -5.53 -12.74 -0.58
CA LYS A 120 -4.11 -12.51 -0.79
C LYS A 120 -3.84 -12.18 -2.26
N ASN A 121 -4.88 -12.00 -3.06
CA ASN A 121 -4.73 -11.83 -4.51
C ASN A 121 -4.36 -10.40 -4.87
N PHE A 122 -3.18 -9.96 -4.41
CA PHE A 122 -2.65 -8.66 -4.78
C PHE A 122 -1.12 -8.74 -4.85
N TRP A 123 -0.53 -7.75 -5.49
CA TRP A 123 0.91 -7.68 -5.67
C TRP A 123 1.57 -6.99 -4.47
N ARG A 124 2.77 -7.37 -4.17
CA ARG A 124 3.56 -6.76 -3.10
C ARG A 124 4.97 -6.48 -3.59
N LEU A 125 5.51 -5.39 -3.10
CA LEU A 125 6.87 -4.98 -3.42
C LEU A 125 7.61 -4.58 -2.14
#